data_2fefd16f8b10dcf413878d92b1574d40
#
_entry.id   2fefd16f8b10dcf413878d92b1574d40
#
_cell.length_a   1.000
_cell.length_b   1.000
_cell.length_c   1.000
_cell.angle_alpha   90.00
_cell.angle_beta   90.00
_cell.angle_gamma   90.00
#
_symmetry.space_group_name_H-M   'P 1'
#
loop_
_entity.id
_entity.type
_entity.pdbx_description
1 polymer ?
#
loop_
_entity_poly.entity_id
_entity_poly.type
_entity_poly.pdbx_seq_one_letter_code
_entity_poly.pdbx_strand_id
1 'polypeptide(L)'
;MGRRPEAGLSRADIRDEKSGSNAVIRIEWDPRQLIVAAALMVVTTVIQTIGVLMLADLVLLWRHRVIENATWPRMLTAVSGVVLYLFVLHLAQISMWAVLYQRVATYPSLAVAVYESALAFTTMDVPQLPPAWRFLGPAEGIAGMLMFAWSTGVMLTQMSWVGEARRKYLRGRQRTPRNES
;
A
#
# COMPACT_ATOMS: atom_id res chain seq x y z
N MET A 1 18.47 59.02 -11.94
CA MET A 1 19.15 57.92 -11.23
C MET A 1 18.54 57.88 -9.82
N GLY A 2 17.33 57.22 -9.68
CA GLY A 2 16.51 57.19 -8.46
C GLY A 2 16.71 55.85 -7.75
N ARG A 3 17.30 55.91 -6.55
CA ARG A 3 17.37 54.74 -5.63
C ARG A 3 15.98 54.51 -5.03
N ARG A 4 15.44 53.33 -5.22
CA ARG A 4 14.25 52.87 -4.48
C ARG A 4 14.67 52.64 -3.03
N PRO A 5 13.90 53.07 -2.03
CA PRO A 5 14.14 52.73 -0.64
C PRO A 5 13.78 51.24 -0.46
N GLU A 6 14.69 50.45 0.07
CA GLU A 6 14.42 49.10 0.56
C GLU A 6 13.50 49.24 1.78
N ALA A 7 12.27 48.77 1.65
CA ALA A 7 11.33 48.70 2.76
C ALA A 7 11.84 47.63 3.73
N GLY A 8 12.58 48.05 4.76
CA GLY A 8 12.99 47.17 5.85
C GLY A 8 11.74 46.61 6.55
N LEU A 9 11.61 45.31 6.56
CA LEU A 9 10.62 44.56 7.32
C LEU A 9 10.64 45.04 8.79
N SER A 10 9.50 45.45 9.29
CA SER A 10 9.35 45.92 10.68
C SER A 10 9.65 44.77 11.64
N ARG A 11 10.27 45.09 12.80
CA ARG A 11 10.49 44.12 13.87
C ARG A 11 9.18 43.49 14.38
N ALA A 12 8.03 44.08 14.10
CA ALA A 12 6.71 43.52 14.34
C ALA A 12 6.40 42.37 13.39
N ASP A 13 6.70 42.50 12.08
CA ASP A 13 6.48 41.47 11.08
C ASP A 13 7.35 40.22 11.35
N ILE A 14 8.61 40.42 11.79
CA ILE A 14 9.52 39.34 12.17
C ILE A 14 9.04 38.62 13.45
N ARG A 15 8.35 39.32 14.33
CA ARG A 15 7.83 38.74 15.57
C ARG A 15 6.56 37.92 15.32
N ASP A 16 5.69 38.35 14.38
CA ASP A 16 4.50 37.59 13.97
C ASP A 16 4.86 36.37 13.16
N GLU A 17 5.87 36.41 12.28
CA GLU A 17 6.37 35.27 11.55
C GLU A 17 6.98 34.20 12.48
N LYS A 18 7.68 34.62 13.53
CA LYS A 18 8.17 33.70 14.58
C LYS A 18 7.08 33.16 15.51
N SER A 19 5.97 33.90 15.70
CA SER A 19 4.82 33.42 16.48
C SER A 19 4.03 32.35 15.73
N GLY A 20 3.94 32.45 14.39
CA GLY A 20 3.29 31.41 13.55
C GLY A 20 4.11 30.11 13.42
N SER A 21 5.43 30.19 13.59
CA SER A 21 6.34 29.02 13.48
C SER A 21 6.36 28.12 14.73
N ASN A 22 5.82 28.59 15.86
CA ASN A 22 5.77 27.81 17.11
C ASN A 22 4.38 27.25 17.41
N ALA A 23 3.61 26.87 16.40
CA ALA A 23 2.47 25.99 16.61
C ALA A 23 3.01 24.63 17.11
N VAL A 24 3.27 24.56 18.42
CA VAL A 24 3.61 23.30 19.11
C VAL A 24 2.50 22.31 18.75
N ILE A 25 2.82 21.31 17.96
CA ILE A 25 1.88 20.23 17.62
C ILE A 25 1.55 19.56 18.95
N ARG A 26 0.43 19.96 19.55
CA ARG A 26 -0.07 19.27 20.75
C ARG A 26 -0.60 17.92 20.31
N ILE A 27 0.13 16.89 20.63
CA ILE A 27 -0.34 15.51 20.46
C ILE A 27 -1.11 15.18 21.73
N GLU A 28 -2.42 15.16 21.63
CA GLU A 28 -3.28 14.68 22.70
C GLU A 28 -3.33 13.15 22.62
N TRP A 29 -2.76 12.49 23.62
CA TRP A 29 -2.81 11.05 23.73
C TRP A 29 -4.18 10.60 24.23
N ASP A 30 -5.08 10.26 23.32
CA ASP A 30 -6.34 9.61 23.66
C ASP A 30 -6.18 8.10 23.47
N PRO A 31 -6.35 7.27 24.53
CA PRO A 31 -6.26 5.82 24.41
C PRO A 31 -7.25 5.23 23.40
N ARG A 32 -8.34 5.92 23.09
CA ARG A 32 -9.34 5.48 22.10
C ARG A 32 -8.74 5.37 20.72
N GLN A 33 -7.90 6.33 20.29
CA GLN A 33 -7.25 6.28 18.98
C GLN A 33 -6.31 5.08 18.84
N LEU A 34 -5.62 4.69 19.92
CA LEU A 34 -4.75 3.50 19.92
C LEU A 34 -5.55 2.21 19.81
N ILE A 35 -6.67 2.11 20.52
CA ILE A 35 -7.56 0.94 20.45
C ILE A 35 -8.15 0.82 19.03
N VAL A 36 -8.62 1.92 18.46
CA VAL A 36 -9.17 1.94 17.10
C VAL A 36 -8.09 1.60 16.07
N ALA A 37 -6.90 2.19 16.18
CA ALA A 37 -5.77 1.87 15.30
C ALA A 37 -5.40 0.39 15.37
N ALA A 38 -5.30 -0.18 16.59
CA ALA A 38 -5.00 -1.60 16.80
C ALA A 38 -6.10 -2.51 16.20
N ALA A 39 -7.36 -2.17 16.41
CA ALA A 39 -8.48 -2.92 15.83
C ALA A 39 -8.44 -2.91 14.30
N LEU A 40 -8.19 -1.74 13.68
CA LEU A 40 -8.04 -1.63 12.22
C LEU A 40 -6.82 -2.39 11.70
N MET A 41 -5.71 -2.36 12.42
CA MET A 41 -4.52 -3.15 12.09
C MET A 41 -4.86 -4.65 12.04
N VAL A 42 -5.60 -5.15 13.04
CA VAL A 42 -6.06 -6.54 13.07
C VAL A 42 -6.98 -6.83 11.87
N VAL A 43 -7.95 -5.96 11.59
CA VAL A 43 -8.85 -6.14 10.43
C VAL A 43 -8.07 -6.12 9.12
N THR A 44 -7.13 -5.18 8.94
CA THR A 44 -6.23 -5.12 7.78
C THR A 44 -5.46 -6.43 7.61
N THR A 45 -4.91 -6.97 8.71
CA THR A 45 -4.18 -8.25 8.71
C THR A 45 -5.09 -9.42 8.33
N VAL A 46 -6.31 -9.46 8.84
CA VAL A 46 -7.30 -10.51 8.49
C VAL A 46 -7.66 -10.44 7.00
N ILE A 47 -7.93 -9.24 6.47
CA ILE A 47 -8.21 -9.06 5.04
C ILE A 47 -7.02 -9.55 4.19
N GLN A 48 -5.79 -9.18 4.58
CA GLN A 48 -4.57 -9.62 3.88
C GLN A 48 -4.42 -11.14 3.93
N THR A 49 -4.60 -11.75 5.10
CA THR A 49 -4.48 -13.21 5.29
C THR A 49 -5.48 -13.95 4.42
N ILE A 50 -6.76 -13.59 4.50
CA ILE A 50 -7.82 -14.20 3.70
C ILE A 50 -7.51 -14.03 2.20
N GLY A 51 -7.14 -12.81 1.79
CA GLY A 51 -6.80 -12.52 0.40
C GLY A 51 -5.63 -13.37 -0.11
N VAL A 52 -4.57 -13.54 0.68
CA VAL A 52 -3.42 -14.36 0.30
C VAL A 52 -3.78 -15.86 0.26
N LEU A 53 -4.62 -16.36 1.18
CA LEU A 53 -5.10 -17.74 1.14
C LEU A 53 -5.95 -18.00 -0.11
N MET A 54 -6.89 -17.10 -0.43
CA MET A 54 -7.69 -17.19 -1.67
C MET A 54 -6.80 -17.15 -2.93
N LEU A 55 -5.77 -16.30 -2.92
CA LEU A 55 -4.80 -16.25 -4.02
C LEU A 55 -4.03 -17.58 -4.15
N ALA A 56 -3.62 -18.19 -3.04
CA ALA A 56 -2.92 -19.48 -3.04
C ALA A 56 -3.81 -20.57 -3.64
N ASP A 57 -5.08 -20.65 -3.25
CA ASP A 57 -6.04 -21.59 -3.81
C ASP A 57 -6.25 -21.36 -5.31
N LEU A 58 -6.41 -20.11 -5.73
CA LEU A 58 -6.55 -19.73 -7.13
C LEU A 58 -5.33 -20.16 -7.95
N VAL A 59 -4.13 -19.93 -7.44
CA VAL A 59 -2.86 -20.34 -8.07
C VAL A 59 -2.78 -21.86 -8.17
N LEU A 60 -3.19 -22.60 -7.14
CA LEU A 60 -3.22 -24.07 -7.16
C LEU A 60 -4.15 -24.61 -8.24
N LEU A 61 -5.34 -24.02 -8.41
CA LEU A 61 -6.29 -24.39 -9.47
C LEU A 61 -5.74 -24.13 -10.88
N TRP A 62 -5.00 -23.06 -11.07
CA TRP A 62 -4.42 -22.69 -12.37
C TRP A 62 -3.08 -23.37 -12.66
N ARG A 63 -2.44 -23.91 -11.66
CA ARG A 63 -1.10 -24.50 -11.71
C ARG A 63 -0.95 -25.53 -12.83
N HIS A 64 -1.89 -26.45 -12.98
CA HIS A 64 -1.85 -27.48 -14.02
C HIS A 64 -1.81 -26.87 -15.42
N ARG A 65 -2.67 -25.88 -15.69
CA ARG A 65 -2.75 -25.21 -17.01
C ARG A 65 -1.48 -24.43 -17.37
N VAL A 66 -0.77 -23.90 -16.38
CA VAL A 66 0.46 -23.14 -16.60
C VAL A 66 1.67 -24.07 -16.81
N ILE A 67 1.71 -25.22 -16.09
CA ILE A 67 2.83 -26.16 -16.19
C ILE A 67 2.81 -26.92 -17.51
N GLU A 68 1.65 -27.39 -17.97
CA GLU A 68 1.51 -28.21 -19.19
C GLU A 68 1.97 -27.45 -20.44
N ASN A 69 1.83 -26.15 -20.47
CA ASN A 69 2.23 -25.30 -21.58
C ASN A 69 2.89 -24.01 -21.05
N ALA A 70 4.09 -24.13 -20.47
CA ALA A 70 4.84 -23.02 -19.89
C ALA A 70 5.40 -22.07 -20.96
N THR A 71 4.51 -21.46 -21.77
CA THR A 71 4.86 -20.45 -22.75
C THR A 71 5.06 -19.10 -22.06
N TRP A 72 5.94 -18.26 -22.61
CA TRP A 72 6.26 -16.95 -22.07
C TRP A 72 5.02 -16.05 -21.81
N PRO A 73 4.06 -15.91 -22.74
CA PRO A 73 2.89 -15.08 -22.49
C PRO A 73 2.01 -15.57 -21.32
N ARG A 74 1.86 -16.90 -21.14
CA ARG A 74 1.10 -17.45 -20.01
C ARG A 74 1.76 -17.19 -18.66
N MET A 75 3.08 -17.25 -18.62
CA MET A 75 3.83 -16.93 -17.40
C MET A 75 3.68 -15.43 -17.06
N LEU A 76 3.74 -14.57 -18.07
CA LEU A 76 3.56 -13.12 -17.89
C LEU A 76 2.15 -12.80 -17.38
N THR A 77 1.11 -13.39 -17.98
CA THR A 77 -0.29 -13.18 -17.54
C THR A 77 -0.51 -13.69 -16.12
N ALA A 78 0.09 -14.82 -15.73
CA ALA A 78 -0.03 -15.34 -14.38
C ALA A 78 0.60 -14.38 -13.33
N VAL A 79 1.81 -13.88 -13.59
CA VAL A 79 2.48 -12.93 -12.70
C VAL A 79 1.73 -11.60 -12.64
N SER A 80 1.32 -11.06 -13.79
CA SER A 80 0.54 -9.81 -13.84
C SER A 80 -0.81 -9.95 -13.12
N GLY A 81 -1.46 -11.11 -13.21
CA GLY A 81 -2.69 -11.41 -12.49
C GLY A 81 -2.51 -11.38 -10.97
N VAL A 82 -1.41 -11.93 -10.46
CA VAL A 82 -1.08 -11.87 -9.03
C VAL A 82 -0.84 -10.41 -8.58
N VAL A 83 -0.09 -9.63 -9.36
CA VAL A 83 0.15 -8.21 -9.05
C VAL A 83 -1.15 -7.44 -9.00
N LEU A 84 -2.01 -7.61 -10.00
CA LEU A 84 -3.31 -6.93 -10.06
C LEU A 84 -4.22 -7.34 -8.89
N TYR A 85 -4.23 -8.63 -8.54
CA TYR A 85 -4.98 -9.12 -7.38
C TYR A 85 -4.51 -8.47 -6.06
N LEU A 86 -3.20 -8.43 -5.82
CA LEU A 86 -2.63 -7.78 -4.63
C LEU A 86 -2.93 -6.27 -4.61
N PHE A 87 -2.88 -5.62 -5.76
CA PHE A 87 -3.25 -4.20 -5.88
C PHE A 87 -4.72 -3.97 -5.47
N VAL A 88 -5.65 -4.79 -5.97
CA VAL A 88 -7.07 -4.70 -5.59
C VAL A 88 -7.26 -4.96 -4.09
N LEU A 89 -6.50 -5.89 -3.52
CA LEU A 89 -6.52 -6.18 -2.09
C LEU A 89 -6.07 -4.96 -1.27
N HIS A 90 -5.02 -4.27 -1.69
CA HIS A 90 -4.58 -3.03 -1.02
C HIS A 90 -5.60 -1.90 -1.19
N LEU A 91 -6.24 -1.76 -2.35
CA LEU A 91 -7.33 -0.78 -2.53
C LEU A 91 -8.50 -1.04 -1.58
N ALA A 92 -8.83 -2.31 -1.31
CA ALA A 92 -9.87 -2.64 -0.33
C ALA A 92 -9.45 -2.21 1.10
N GLN A 93 -8.20 -2.41 1.48
CA GLN A 93 -7.67 -1.97 2.77
C GLN A 93 -7.67 -0.44 2.89
N ILE A 94 -7.17 0.28 1.90
CA ILE A 94 -7.20 1.75 1.82
C ILE A 94 -8.65 2.25 1.95
N SER A 95 -9.60 1.64 1.23
CA SER A 95 -11.01 2.04 1.30
C SER A 95 -11.61 1.84 2.70
N MET A 96 -11.19 0.80 3.41
CA MET A 96 -11.62 0.55 4.79
C MET A 96 -11.13 1.66 5.74
N TRP A 97 -9.85 2.05 5.65
CA TRP A 97 -9.31 3.16 6.43
C TRP A 97 -9.96 4.50 6.05
N ALA A 98 -10.22 4.73 4.76
CA ALA A 98 -10.91 5.91 4.27
C ALA A 98 -12.32 6.07 4.84
N VAL A 99 -13.06 4.98 5.02
CA VAL A 99 -14.38 5.01 5.66
C VAL A 99 -14.28 5.50 7.10
N LEU A 100 -13.25 5.10 7.85
CA LEU A 100 -13.01 5.65 9.18
C LEU A 100 -12.67 7.15 9.11
N TYR A 101 -11.78 7.55 8.22
CA TYR A 101 -11.40 8.95 8.05
C TYR A 101 -12.59 9.83 7.73
N GLN A 102 -13.51 9.36 6.88
CA GLN A 102 -14.77 10.06 6.60
C GLN A 102 -15.66 10.22 7.84
N ARG A 103 -15.54 9.35 8.85
CA ARG A 103 -16.33 9.41 10.10
C ARG A 103 -15.70 10.31 11.15
N VAL A 104 -14.37 10.36 11.23
CA VAL A 104 -13.64 11.11 12.28
C VAL A 104 -13.18 12.50 11.83
N ALA A 105 -13.02 12.70 10.53
CA ALA A 105 -12.66 13.99 9.91
C ALA A 105 -13.74 14.42 8.93
N THR A 106 -13.98 15.73 8.84
CA THR A 106 -15.00 16.29 7.93
C THR A 106 -14.39 16.47 6.54
N TYR A 107 -14.11 15.35 5.86
CA TYR A 107 -13.69 15.43 4.45
C TYR A 107 -14.89 15.73 3.53
N PRO A 108 -14.70 16.53 2.47
CA PRO A 108 -15.78 16.96 1.58
C PRO A 108 -16.41 15.80 0.79
N SER A 109 -15.69 14.69 0.59
CA SER A 109 -16.19 13.50 -0.09
C SER A 109 -15.41 12.24 0.31
N LEU A 110 -16.02 11.07 0.09
CA LEU A 110 -15.33 9.79 0.27
C LEU A 110 -14.11 9.66 -0.65
N ALA A 111 -14.15 10.23 -1.85
CA ALA A 111 -13.03 10.20 -2.78
C ALA A 111 -11.79 10.92 -2.21
N VAL A 112 -11.98 12.06 -1.52
CA VAL A 112 -10.90 12.75 -0.83
C VAL A 112 -10.38 11.90 0.33
N ALA A 113 -11.26 11.27 1.12
CA ALA A 113 -10.84 10.39 2.21
C ALA A 113 -10.05 9.18 1.70
N VAL A 114 -10.42 8.59 0.55
CA VAL A 114 -9.66 7.50 -0.09
C VAL A 114 -8.29 7.99 -0.57
N TYR A 115 -8.21 9.17 -1.13
CA TYR A 115 -6.94 9.76 -1.55
C TYR A 115 -6.00 10.00 -0.36
N GLU A 116 -6.48 10.61 0.72
CA GLU A 116 -5.72 10.83 1.96
C GLU A 116 -5.26 9.51 2.60
N SER A 117 -6.15 8.50 2.65
CA SER A 117 -5.82 7.16 3.11
C SER A 117 -4.74 6.50 2.21
N ALA A 118 -4.83 6.63 0.89
CA ALA A 118 -3.82 6.11 -0.01
C ALA A 118 -2.44 6.74 0.23
N LEU A 119 -2.38 8.05 0.48
CA LEU A 119 -1.14 8.75 0.82
C LEU A 119 -0.56 8.25 2.16
N ALA A 120 -1.41 8.07 3.18
CA ALA A 120 -1.00 7.53 4.48
C ALA A 120 -0.51 6.08 4.36
N PHE A 121 -1.27 5.23 3.69
CA PHE A 121 -0.97 3.81 3.49
C PHE A 121 0.36 3.60 2.75
N THR A 122 0.68 4.48 1.79
CA THR A 122 1.95 4.48 1.06
C THR A 122 3.06 5.27 1.73
N THR A 123 2.81 5.85 2.92
CA THR A 123 3.74 6.70 3.67
C THR A 123 4.20 7.95 2.92
N MET A 124 3.43 8.42 1.96
CA MET A 124 3.77 9.61 1.16
C MET A 124 3.40 10.91 1.87
N ASP A 125 2.31 10.90 2.64
CA ASP A 125 1.85 12.07 3.39
C ASP A 125 1.07 11.65 4.65
N VAL A 126 0.80 12.61 5.54
CA VAL A 126 0.03 12.40 6.77
C VAL A 126 -1.32 13.07 6.63
N PRO A 127 -2.43 12.32 6.74
CA PRO A 127 -3.77 12.85 6.55
C PRO A 127 -4.10 13.93 7.58
N GLN A 128 -4.84 14.95 7.16
CA GLN A 128 -5.28 16.06 8.00
C GLN A 128 -6.41 15.60 8.93
N LEU A 129 -6.05 15.01 10.07
CA LEU A 129 -6.98 14.51 11.08
C LEU A 129 -7.06 15.45 12.29
N PRO A 130 -8.23 15.49 12.98
CA PRO A 130 -8.37 16.20 14.24
C PRO A 130 -7.31 15.73 15.28
N PRO A 131 -6.89 16.58 16.22
CA PRO A 131 -5.84 16.26 17.20
C PRO A 131 -6.05 14.93 17.93
N ALA A 132 -7.29 14.61 18.30
CA ALA A 132 -7.67 13.36 18.97
C ALA A 132 -7.51 12.09 18.09
N TRP A 133 -7.32 12.23 16.78
CA TRP A 133 -7.23 11.12 15.81
C TRP A 133 -5.95 11.14 14.98
N ARG A 134 -5.02 12.03 15.26
CA ARG A 134 -3.79 12.22 14.47
C ARG A 134 -2.91 10.98 14.39
N PHE A 135 -2.95 10.12 15.40
CA PHE A 135 -2.15 8.89 15.41
C PHE A 135 -2.60 7.86 14.36
N LEU A 136 -3.83 7.96 13.86
CA LEU A 136 -4.33 7.02 12.85
C LEU A 136 -3.53 7.06 11.54
N GLY A 137 -3.06 8.23 11.11
CA GLY A 137 -2.23 8.34 9.91
C GLY A 137 -0.92 7.53 10.00
N PRO A 138 -0.05 7.78 11.00
CA PRO A 138 1.13 6.96 11.24
C PRO A 138 0.82 5.47 11.43
N ALA A 139 -0.27 5.12 12.11
CA ALA A 139 -0.68 3.73 12.30
C ALA A 139 -1.06 3.06 10.96
N GLU A 140 -1.77 3.77 10.08
CA GLU A 140 -2.07 3.30 8.73
C GLU A 140 -0.79 3.12 7.91
N GLY A 141 0.16 4.05 7.98
CA GLY A 141 1.45 3.93 7.30
C GLY A 141 2.24 2.68 7.74
N ILE A 142 2.24 2.37 9.03
CA ILE A 142 2.84 1.12 9.56
C ILE A 142 2.10 -0.09 8.99
N ALA A 143 0.76 -0.08 8.97
CA ALA A 143 -0.03 -1.16 8.37
C ALA A 143 0.32 -1.34 6.89
N GLY A 144 0.38 -0.26 6.12
CA GLY A 144 0.74 -0.28 4.70
C GLY A 144 2.11 -0.90 4.46
N MET A 145 3.14 -0.48 5.20
CA MET A 145 4.49 -1.06 5.09
C MET A 145 4.51 -2.57 5.36
N LEU A 146 3.79 -3.03 6.41
CA LEU A 146 3.69 -4.44 6.74
C LEU A 146 2.99 -5.24 5.62
N MET A 147 1.92 -4.69 5.05
CA MET A 147 1.17 -5.34 3.98
C MET A 147 1.97 -5.39 2.66
N PHE A 148 2.75 -4.37 2.33
CA PHE A 148 3.67 -4.39 1.19
C PHE A 148 4.80 -5.41 1.38
N ALA A 149 5.39 -5.49 2.58
CA ALA A 149 6.40 -6.50 2.89
C ALA A 149 5.84 -7.92 2.75
N TRP A 150 4.63 -8.17 3.24
CA TRP A 150 3.93 -9.46 3.08
C TRP A 150 3.67 -9.79 1.61
N SER A 151 3.13 -8.83 0.84
CA SER A 151 2.88 -9.00 -0.59
C SER A 151 4.16 -9.27 -1.39
N THR A 152 5.28 -8.66 -1.00
CA THR A 152 6.60 -8.96 -1.57
C THR A 152 7.00 -10.42 -1.34
N GLY A 153 6.77 -10.96 -0.15
CA GLY A 153 7.00 -12.39 0.14
C GLY A 153 6.17 -13.31 -0.75
N VAL A 154 4.89 -12.99 -0.96
CA VAL A 154 4.01 -13.71 -1.87
C VAL A 154 4.54 -13.66 -3.30
N MET A 155 4.95 -12.48 -3.78
CA MET A 155 5.52 -12.30 -5.12
C MET A 155 6.78 -13.12 -5.33
N LEU A 156 7.71 -13.15 -4.37
CA LEU A 156 8.92 -13.95 -4.44
C LEU A 156 8.62 -15.45 -4.52
N THR A 157 7.64 -15.91 -3.76
CA THR A 157 7.17 -17.30 -3.81
C THR A 157 6.63 -17.66 -5.20
N GLN A 158 5.82 -16.79 -5.79
CA GLN A 158 5.27 -16.99 -7.13
C GLN A 158 6.37 -17.00 -8.21
N MET A 159 7.33 -16.08 -8.13
CA MET A 159 8.47 -16.03 -9.05
C MET A 159 9.33 -17.30 -8.99
N SER A 160 9.59 -17.82 -7.81
CA SER A 160 10.34 -19.06 -7.61
C SER A 160 9.62 -20.23 -8.27
N TRP A 161 8.31 -20.34 -8.07
CA TRP A 161 7.50 -21.39 -8.66
C TRP A 161 7.44 -21.33 -10.20
N VAL A 162 7.26 -20.14 -10.77
CA VAL A 162 7.28 -19.90 -12.22
C VAL A 162 8.64 -20.33 -12.81
N GLY A 163 9.74 -19.99 -12.12
CA GLY A 163 11.10 -20.39 -12.52
C GLY A 163 11.31 -21.90 -12.54
N GLU A 164 10.73 -22.62 -11.56
CA GLU A 164 10.79 -24.10 -11.54
C GLU A 164 9.96 -24.73 -12.66
N ALA A 165 8.76 -24.24 -12.90
CA ALA A 165 7.89 -24.70 -13.99
C ALA A 165 8.61 -24.57 -15.34
N ARG A 166 9.25 -23.43 -15.59
CA ARG A 166 10.04 -23.18 -16.79
C ARG A 166 11.22 -24.16 -16.94
N ARG A 167 11.96 -24.40 -15.87
CA ARG A 167 13.09 -25.35 -15.88
C ARG A 167 12.63 -26.74 -16.21
N LYS A 168 11.52 -27.21 -15.64
CA LYS A 168 10.93 -28.54 -15.95
C LYS A 168 10.52 -28.66 -17.43
N TYR A 169 9.86 -27.62 -17.96
CA TYR A 169 9.44 -27.55 -19.36
C TYR A 169 10.64 -27.64 -20.32
N LEU A 170 11.71 -26.90 -20.09
CA LEU A 170 12.91 -26.91 -20.93
C LEU A 170 13.62 -28.24 -20.88
N ARG A 171 13.74 -28.89 -19.71
CA ARG A 171 14.33 -30.23 -19.55
C ARG A 171 13.52 -31.33 -20.26
N GLY A 172 12.19 -31.25 -20.22
CA GLY A 172 11.30 -32.18 -20.94
C GLY A 172 11.52 -32.09 -22.45
N ARG A 173 11.65 -30.90 -22.98
CA ARG A 173 11.87 -30.66 -24.42
C ARG A 173 13.23 -31.16 -24.92
N GLN A 174 14.26 -31.18 -24.06
CA GLN A 174 15.58 -31.71 -24.40
C GLN A 174 15.65 -33.25 -24.37
N ARG A 175 14.71 -33.93 -23.67
CA ARG A 175 14.66 -35.37 -23.52
C ARG A 175 13.87 -36.08 -24.62
N THR A 176 13.13 -35.35 -25.45
CA THR A 176 12.48 -35.95 -26.65
C THR A 176 13.52 -35.99 -27.75
N PRO A 177 14.11 -37.17 -28.07
CA PRO A 177 15.05 -37.29 -29.19
C PRO A 177 14.27 -36.94 -30.47
N ARG A 178 14.87 -36.12 -31.30
CA ARG A 178 14.43 -35.89 -32.67
C ARG A 178 14.59 -37.23 -33.41
N ASN A 179 13.54 -38.06 -33.42
CA ASN A 179 13.48 -39.19 -34.33
C ASN A 179 13.28 -38.61 -35.73
N GLU A 180 14.38 -38.19 -36.33
CA GLU A 180 14.47 -37.97 -37.77
C GLU A 180 15.13 -39.21 -38.36
N SER A 181 14.32 -40.08 -38.91
CA SER A 181 14.69 -41.04 -39.91
C SER A 181 13.98 -40.74 -41.18
#